data_e156eef95c422156c7239899a6c6107c
#
_entry.id   e156eef95c422156c7239899a6c6107c
#
_cell.length_a   1.000
_cell.length_b   1.000
_cell.length_c   1.000
_cell.angle_alpha   90.00
_cell.angle_beta   90.00
_cell.angle_gamma   90.00
#
_symmetry.space_group_name_H-M   'P 1'
#
loop_
_entity.id
_entity.type
_entity.pdbx_description
1 polymer ?
#
loop_
_entity_poly.entity_id
_entity_poly.type
_entity_poly.pdbx_seq_one_letter_code
_entity_poly.pdbx_strand_id
1 'polypeptide(L)'
;MKLQGFITASFVALIVTGVFAMPQFDRMRGLSIDLLFLFRQTVFSSSNEKIQSHTVVVAIDEETYRRKPFQDTPKTMWTPQAGEIINKLVEGGAKVIGLDIIFPTSVGKYIRGYDRPLLIALKKASREGKVVLGKVQHQMKPILPHRMQRFAVGHHKNIRTTNVFEDPDGIIRRVPLIFESINKKTGKIVPEPSLALELVKRVIGEENLNWKKGAVSVDGYVVSGSSNRRLTLNFSNKLQDIPTYSFADLYRCAQDGKSSYFEENFKNKVVLFGVVLDVEDRKITSNRFITGPEEANTARCSLPKLEGIFRKDIVRDAIPGVYIHATAVNNLLNGNALQSISSLNGWMVSIFLTVAISIISLMLSPIITSAILLTLALAWASFATFIFNGGLVLPLLDPLLGSLISFGIMLAYKFTVADKDKRFLRKSFQYYLSPSVIDQMVDCDEMPSLGGEARNISIFFSDI
;
A
#
# COMPACT_ATOMS: atom_id res chain seq x y z
N MET A 1 -19.31 36.65 19.14
CA MET A 1 -18.07 35.90 19.42
C MET A 1 -16.89 36.81 19.16
N LYS A 2 -15.98 36.98 20.13
CA LYS A 2 -14.86 37.93 20.00
C LYS A 2 -13.86 37.41 18.97
N LEU A 3 -13.30 38.30 18.15
CA LEU A 3 -12.24 38.01 17.13
C LEU A 3 -11.11 37.13 17.69
N GLN A 4 -10.76 37.32 18.97
CA GLN A 4 -9.78 36.50 19.69
C GLN A 4 -10.08 34.99 19.66
N GLY A 5 -11.36 34.57 19.76
CA GLY A 5 -11.72 33.15 19.72
C GLY A 5 -11.45 32.52 18.36
N PHE A 6 -11.72 33.23 17.26
CA PHE A 6 -11.40 32.73 15.90
C PHE A 6 -9.89 32.60 15.66
N ILE A 7 -9.13 33.60 16.13
CA ILE A 7 -7.68 33.56 16.04
C ILE A 7 -7.12 32.35 16.82
N THR A 8 -7.62 32.13 18.04
CA THR A 8 -7.22 31.00 18.88
C THR A 8 -7.58 29.67 18.21
N ALA A 9 -8.79 29.52 17.66
CA ALA A 9 -9.21 28.29 16.97
C ALA A 9 -8.34 27.99 15.74
N SER A 10 -8.06 29.01 14.93
CA SER A 10 -7.18 28.87 13.76
C SER A 10 -5.75 28.53 14.16
N PHE A 11 -5.23 29.15 15.21
CA PHE A 11 -3.88 28.89 15.72
C PHE A 11 -3.73 27.49 16.28
N VAL A 12 -4.70 27.00 17.06
CA VAL A 12 -4.74 25.62 17.56
C VAL A 12 -4.76 24.64 16.41
N ALA A 13 -5.61 24.85 15.41
CA ALA A 13 -5.71 23.98 14.26
C ALA A 13 -4.39 23.92 13.46
N LEU A 14 -3.71 25.06 13.27
CA LEU A 14 -2.40 25.14 12.60
C LEU A 14 -1.32 24.37 13.36
N ILE A 15 -1.27 24.53 14.70
CA ILE A 15 -0.28 23.80 15.51
C ILE A 15 -0.54 22.30 15.42
N VAL A 16 -1.77 21.87 15.66
CA VAL A 16 -2.14 20.45 15.65
C VAL A 16 -1.84 19.81 14.31
N THR A 17 -2.27 20.41 13.20
CA THR A 17 -2.00 19.86 11.87
C THR A 17 -0.52 19.95 11.48
N GLY A 18 0.21 20.98 11.94
CA GLY A 18 1.66 21.09 11.79
C GLY A 18 2.42 19.98 12.48
N VAL A 19 1.98 19.57 13.68
CA VAL A 19 2.54 18.42 14.40
C VAL A 19 2.35 17.13 13.58
N PHE A 20 1.15 16.89 13.05
CA PHE A 20 0.88 15.72 12.21
C PHE A 20 1.64 15.74 10.87
N ALA A 21 2.08 16.91 10.40
CA ALA A 21 2.91 17.01 9.21
C ALA A 21 4.35 16.54 9.41
N MET A 22 4.80 16.33 10.66
CA MET A 22 6.16 15.88 10.97
C MET A 22 6.40 14.42 10.54
N PRO A 23 7.64 14.05 10.19
CA PRO A 23 8.01 12.68 9.74
C PRO A 23 7.70 11.58 10.74
N GLN A 24 7.63 11.89 12.04
CA GLN A 24 7.29 10.91 13.09
C GLN A 24 5.89 10.29 12.88
N PHE A 25 5.00 11.00 12.20
CA PHE A 25 3.63 10.56 11.90
C PHE A 25 3.49 9.82 10.55
N ASP A 26 4.59 9.54 9.84
CA ASP A 26 4.56 8.78 8.58
C ASP A 26 3.94 7.38 8.76
N ARG A 27 4.12 6.75 9.94
CA ARG A 27 3.46 5.49 10.29
C ARG A 27 1.93 5.60 10.25
N MET A 28 1.37 6.71 10.74
CA MET A 28 -0.07 6.94 10.72
C MET A 28 -0.60 7.17 9.31
N ARG A 29 0.18 7.84 8.46
CA ARG A 29 -0.18 7.99 7.04
C ARG A 29 -0.16 6.64 6.32
N GLY A 30 0.79 5.76 6.67
CA GLY A 30 0.79 4.38 6.22
C GLY A 30 -0.48 3.63 6.65
N LEU A 31 -0.84 3.73 7.93
CA LEU A 31 -2.06 3.11 8.46
C LEU A 31 -3.33 3.65 7.76
N SER A 32 -3.36 4.94 7.38
CA SER A 32 -4.46 5.50 6.58
C SER A 32 -4.70 4.72 5.29
N ILE A 33 -3.63 4.35 4.58
CA ILE A 33 -3.71 3.56 3.34
C ILE A 33 -4.27 2.17 3.63
N ASP A 34 -3.77 1.51 4.68
CA ASP A 34 -4.20 0.15 5.05
C ASP A 34 -5.69 0.12 5.45
N LEU A 35 -6.18 1.13 6.18
CA LEU A 35 -7.60 1.27 6.52
C LEU A 35 -8.46 1.55 5.29
N LEU A 36 -7.97 2.35 4.33
CA LEU A 36 -8.68 2.57 3.08
C LEU A 36 -8.83 1.29 2.25
N PHE A 37 -7.83 0.40 2.25
CA PHE A 37 -7.97 -0.94 1.67
C PHE A 37 -9.06 -1.74 2.37
N LEU A 38 -9.08 -1.76 3.71
CA LEU A 38 -10.10 -2.45 4.50
C LEU A 38 -11.51 -1.89 4.19
N PHE A 39 -11.67 -0.57 4.21
CA PHE A 39 -12.96 0.07 3.93
C PHE A 39 -13.42 -0.18 2.48
N ARG A 40 -12.51 -0.11 1.51
CA ARG A 40 -12.82 -0.45 0.13
C ARG A 40 -13.37 -1.87 0.01
N GLN A 41 -12.74 -2.82 0.68
CA GLN A 41 -13.23 -4.19 0.66
C GLN A 41 -14.62 -4.33 1.31
N THR A 42 -14.87 -3.68 2.45
CA THR A 42 -16.16 -3.79 3.12
C THR A 42 -17.30 -3.14 2.33
N VAL A 43 -17.04 -2.03 1.63
CA VAL A 43 -18.04 -1.25 0.90
C VAL A 43 -18.22 -1.75 -0.54
N PHE A 44 -17.13 -2.11 -1.24
CA PHE A 44 -17.13 -2.43 -2.67
C PHE A 44 -16.85 -3.90 -2.99
N SER A 45 -16.92 -4.81 -1.98
CA SER A 45 -16.61 -6.24 -2.16
C SER A 45 -17.51 -6.97 -3.16
N SER A 46 -18.63 -6.38 -3.56
CA SER A 46 -19.57 -6.96 -4.52
C SER A 46 -19.26 -6.65 -5.99
N SER A 47 -18.33 -5.74 -6.28
CA SER A 47 -17.93 -5.47 -7.66
C SER A 47 -17.03 -6.59 -8.17
N ASN A 48 -17.64 -7.56 -8.86
CA ASN A 48 -16.99 -8.69 -9.54
C ASN A 48 -16.26 -8.25 -10.84
N GLU A 49 -15.69 -7.07 -10.92
CA GLU A 49 -14.78 -6.75 -12.01
C GLU A 49 -13.53 -7.63 -11.88
N LYS A 50 -13.51 -8.70 -12.68
CA LYS A 50 -12.30 -9.51 -12.89
C LYS A 50 -11.27 -8.62 -13.57
N ILE A 51 -10.39 -7.99 -12.78
CA ILE A 51 -9.22 -7.30 -13.32
C ILE A 51 -8.40 -8.38 -14.03
N GLN A 52 -8.22 -8.22 -15.33
CA GLN A 52 -7.43 -9.17 -16.12
C GLN A 52 -5.97 -9.12 -15.67
N SER A 53 -5.48 -10.22 -15.09
CA SER A 53 -4.07 -10.31 -14.73
C SER A 53 -3.21 -10.48 -15.99
N HIS A 54 -2.27 -9.56 -16.18
CA HIS A 54 -1.22 -9.67 -17.20
C HIS A 54 -0.07 -10.56 -16.74
N THR A 55 0.00 -10.82 -15.43
CA THR A 55 1.06 -11.62 -14.82
C THR A 55 0.56 -12.97 -14.37
N VAL A 56 1.48 -13.93 -14.37
CA VAL A 56 1.30 -15.25 -13.75
C VAL A 56 2.55 -15.61 -12.95
N VAL A 57 2.38 -16.35 -11.87
CA VAL A 57 3.46 -16.77 -11.00
C VAL A 57 3.74 -18.26 -11.18
N VAL A 58 5.00 -18.62 -11.40
CA VAL A 58 5.53 -19.98 -11.29
C VAL A 58 6.15 -20.12 -9.91
N ALA A 59 5.45 -20.83 -9.05
CA ALA A 59 5.74 -20.88 -7.62
C ALA A 59 6.60 -22.09 -7.25
N ILE A 60 7.71 -21.84 -6.58
CA ILE A 60 8.35 -22.86 -5.76
C ILE A 60 7.59 -22.89 -4.43
N ASP A 61 6.70 -23.86 -4.31
CA ASP A 61 5.77 -24.06 -3.23
C ASP A 61 6.11 -25.29 -2.37
N GLU A 62 5.38 -25.51 -1.30
CA GLU A 62 5.54 -26.69 -0.44
C GLU A 62 5.31 -28.00 -1.19
N GLU A 63 4.46 -27.98 -2.22
CA GLU A 63 4.24 -29.15 -3.05
C GLU A 63 5.48 -29.51 -3.85
N THR A 64 6.21 -28.52 -4.38
CA THR A 64 7.46 -28.73 -5.08
C THR A 64 8.48 -29.49 -4.23
N TYR A 65 8.62 -29.12 -2.95
CA TYR A 65 9.54 -29.82 -2.04
C TYR A 65 9.14 -31.26 -1.70
N ARG A 66 7.89 -31.66 -1.92
CA ARG A 66 7.36 -32.99 -1.63
C ARG A 66 7.28 -33.91 -2.84
N ARG A 67 7.58 -33.39 -4.03
CA ARG A 67 7.51 -34.14 -5.28
C ARG A 67 8.90 -34.47 -5.82
N LYS A 68 9.08 -35.68 -6.37
CA LYS A 68 10.26 -36.00 -7.16
C LYS A 68 10.25 -35.21 -8.47
N PRO A 69 11.40 -34.71 -8.95
CA PRO A 69 12.78 -34.95 -8.47
C PRO A 69 13.25 -33.90 -7.44
N PHE A 70 12.39 -33.06 -6.88
CA PHE A 70 12.74 -31.95 -6.00
C PHE A 70 12.91 -32.36 -4.55
N GLN A 71 12.19 -33.40 -4.14
CA GLN A 71 12.23 -33.94 -2.80
C GLN A 71 13.67 -34.26 -2.39
N ASP A 72 14.03 -33.91 -1.16
CA ASP A 72 15.34 -34.15 -0.55
C ASP A 72 16.54 -33.54 -1.31
N THR A 73 16.29 -32.60 -2.23
CA THR A 73 17.33 -31.90 -2.98
C THR A 73 17.34 -30.42 -2.75
N PRO A 74 18.50 -29.74 -2.62
CA PRO A 74 18.57 -28.31 -2.46
C PRO A 74 18.17 -27.56 -3.73
N LYS A 75 17.57 -26.36 -3.59
CA LYS A 75 17.11 -25.51 -4.72
C LYS A 75 18.17 -25.31 -5.81
N THR A 76 19.45 -25.29 -5.45
CA THR A 76 20.55 -25.14 -6.42
C THR A 76 20.64 -26.29 -7.43
N MET A 77 20.09 -27.46 -7.10
CA MET A 77 20.03 -28.61 -8.00
C MET A 77 18.80 -28.61 -8.93
N TRP A 78 17.92 -27.61 -8.83
CA TRP A 78 16.70 -27.52 -9.67
C TRP A 78 16.92 -26.71 -10.96
N THR A 79 18.18 -26.37 -11.25
CA THR A 79 18.54 -25.61 -12.45
C THR A 79 18.20 -26.33 -13.77
N PRO A 80 18.35 -27.66 -13.95
CA PRO A 80 17.91 -28.32 -15.18
C PRO A 80 16.39 -28.21 -15.38
N GLN A 81 15.60 -28.45 -14.35
CA GLN A 81 14.15 -28.42 -14.39
C GLN A 81 13.65 -26.99 -14.67
N ALA A 82 14.28 -25.99 -14.06
CA ALA A 82 13.99 -24.58 -14.36
C ALA A 82 14.26 -24.27 -15.84
N GLY A 83 15.33 -24.76 -16.39
CA GLY A 83 15.65 -24.61 -17.81
C GLY A 83 14.60 -25.23 -18.74
N GLU A 84 14.08 -26.37 -18.40
CA GLU A 84 13.04 -27.04 -19.17
C GLU A 84 11.72 -26.28 -19.13
N ILE A 85 11.27 -25.82 -17.94
CA ILE A 85 10.08 -25.00 -17.80
C ILE A 85 10.23 -23.70 -18.59
N ILE A 86 11.39 -23.00 -18.49
CA ILE A 86 11.65 -21.77 -19.24
C ILE A 86 11.53 -22.00 -20.75
N ASN A 87 12.07 -23.09 -21.27
CA ASN A 87 11.93 -23.43 -22.69
C ASN A 87 10.46 -23.60 -23.08
N LYS A 88 9.68 -24.34 -22.29
CA LYS A 88 8.25 -24.57 -22.56
C LYS A 88 7.43 -23.29 -22.48
N LEU A 89 7.75 -22.39 -21.54
CA LEU A 89 7.10 -21.07 -21.45
C LEU A 89 7.41 -20.19 -22.67
N VAL A 90 8.66 -20.21 -23.16
CA VAL A 90 9.02 -19.47 -24.38
C VAL A 90 8.32 -20.05 -25.60
N GLU A 91 8.26 -21.37 -25.72
CA GLU A 91 7.54 -22.08 -26.79
C GLU A 91 6.03 -21.84 -26.72
N GLY A 92 5.45 -21.80 -25.51
CA GLY A 92 4.05 -21.47 -25.26
C GLY A 92 3.69 -19.98 -25.41
N GLY A 93 4.62 -19.14 -25.88
CA GLY A 93 4.35 -17.75 -26.23
C GLY A 93 4.33 -16.79 -25.06
N ALA A 94 4.97 -17.10 -23.93
CA ALA A 94 5.17 -16.15 -22.85
C ALA A 94 5.82 -14.86 -23.40
N LYS A 95 5.32 -13.70 -22.98
CA LYS A 95 5.80 -12.41 -23.45
C LYS A 95 7.19 -12.10 -22.88
N VAL A 96 7.34 -12.28 -21.57
CA VAL A 96 8.62 -12.14 -20.87
C VAL A 96 8.61 -12.96 -19.58
N ILE A 97 9.77 -13.44 -19.17
CA ILE A 97 9.98 -14.25 -17.96
C ILE A 97 10.92 -13.49 -17.02
N GLY A 98 10.47 -13.19 -15.81
CA GLY A 98 11.25 -12.61 -14.73
C GLY A 98 11.59 -13.66 -13.68
N LEU A 99 12.86 -13.80 -13.32
CA LEU A 99 13.28 -14.69 -12.24
C LEU A 99 13.50 -13.87 -10.97
N ASP A 100 12.57 -13.94 -10.03
CA ASP A 100 12.73 -13.43 -8.65
C ASP A 100 13.36 -14.50 -7.75
N ILE A 101 14.14 -15.37 -8.37
CA ILE A 101 14.94 -16.41 -7.72
C ILE A 101 16.38 -16.26 -8.19
N ILE A 102 17.30 -16.25 -7.25
CA ILE A 102 18.72 -16.15 -7.55
C ILE A 102 19.39 -17.49 -7.29
N PHE A 103 20.08 -18.02 -8.30
CA PHE A 103 20.98 -19.16 -8.17
C PHE A 103 22.44 -18.65 -8.16
N PRO A 104 23.01 -18.30 -6.99
CA PRO A 104 24.32 -17.68 -6.90
C PRO A 104 25.46 -18.67 -7.09
N THR A 105 25.18 -19.95 -6.91
CA THR A 105 26.13 -21.06 -7.03
C THR A 105 25.81 -21.94 -8.23
N SER A 106 26.76 -22.75 -8.66
CA SER A 106 26.60 -23.69 -9.76
C SER A 106 26.94 -25.09 -9.29
N VAL A 107 26.07 -26.06 -9.59
CA VAL A 107 26.30 -27.47 -9.39
C VAL A 107 27.31 -28.03 -10.44
N GLY A 108 27.43 -27.33 -11.57
CA GLY A 108 28.42 -27.65 -12.62
C GLY A 108 29.88 -27.65 -12.16
N LYS A 109 30.16 -27.09 -10.97
CA LYS A 109 31.46 -27.19 -10.30
C LYS A 109 31.77 -28.65 -9.85
N TYR A 110 30.73 -29.38 -9.47
CA TYR A 110 30.83 -30.74 -8.95
C TYR A 110 30.41 -31.78 -9.97
N ILE A 111 29.38 -31.50 -10.77
CA ILE A 111 28.82 -32.35 -11.80
C ILE A 111 28.90 -31.60 -13.13
N ARG A 112 29.86 -32.01 -13.99
CA ARG A 112 30.11 -31.37 -15.28
C ARG A 112 28.85 -31.34 -16.15
N GLY A 113 28.48 -30.17 -16.65
CA GLY A 113 27.33 -29.99 -17.54
C GLY A 113 25.96 -29.96 -16.85
N TYR A 114 25.89 -30.07 -15.52
CA TYR A 114 24.62 -30.12 -14.79
C TYR A 114 23.69 -28.93 -15.10
N ASP A 115 24.21 -27.70 -15.07
CA ASP A 115 23.44 -26.51 -15.32
C ASP A 115 23.20 -26.17 -16.80
N ARG A 116 23.70 -27.04 -17.72
CA ARG A 116 23.65 -26.83 -19.18
C ARG A 116 22.21 -26.57 -19.68
N PRO A 117 21.17 -27.31 -19.24
CA PRO A 117 19.80 -27.08 -19.69
C PRO A 117 19.33 -25.65 -19.37
N LEU A 118 19.56 -25.15 -18.14
CA LEU A 118 19.23 -23.79 -17.76
C LEU A 118 20.00 -22.77 -18.61
N LEU A 119 21.30 -22.95 -18.80
CA LEU A 119 22.15 -22.02 -19.55
C LEU A 119 21.73 -21.90 -21.03
N ILE A 120 21.31 -22.99 -21.65
CA ILE A 120 20.80 -23.02 -23.03
C ILE A 120 19.45 -22.28 -23.08
N ALA A 121 18.51 -22.58 -22.16
CA ALA A 121 17.22 -21.95 -22.08
C ALA A 121 17.34 -20.41 -21.88
N LEU A 122 18.17 -19.99 -20.93
CA LEU A 122 18.45 -18.59 -20.67
C LEU A 122 19.05 -17.88 -21.89
N LYS A 123 20.00 -18.54 -22.59
CA LYS A 123 20.61 -17.95 -23.78
C LYS A 123 19.60 -17.80 -24.93
N LYS A 124 18.74 -18.81 -25.15
CA LYS A 124 17.67 -18.77 -26.16
C LYS A 124 16.68 -17.64 -25.82
N ALA A 125 16.11 -17.64 -24.61
CA ALA A 125 15.16 -16.64 -24.16
C ALA A 125 15.74 -15.20 -24.17
N SER A 126 17.02 -15.06 -23.82
CA SER A 126 17.72 -13.76 -23.83
C SER A 126 17.89 -13.17 -25.22
N ARG A 127 18.13 -14.00 -26.24
CA ARG A 127 18.23 -13.55 -27.64
C ARG A 127 16.92 -13.00 -28.17
N GLU A 128 15.79 -13.56 -27.70
CA GLU A 128 14.45 -13.09 -28.01
C GLU A 128 14.00 -11.94 -27.12
N GLY A 129 14.84 -11.48 -26.17
CA GLY A 129 14.49 -10.44 -25.22
C GLY A 129 13.49 -10.87 -24.15
N LYS A 130 13.23 -12.17 -24.00
CA LYS A 130 12.16 -12.74 -23.19
C LYS A 130 12.57 -13.15 -21.77
N VAL A 131 13.76 -12.85 -21.29
CA VAL A 131 14.18 -13.22 -19.92
C VAL A 131 14.90 -12.09 -19.21
N VAL A 132 14.59 -11.93 -17.93
CA VAL A 132 15.24 -11.00 -16.99
C VAL A 132 15.53 -11.75 -15.69
N LEU A 133 16.80 -11.75 -15.26
CA LEU A 133 17.22 -12.34 -13.98
C LEU A 133 17.17 -11.30 -12.86
N GLY A 134 16.78 -11.74 -11.67
CA GLY A 134 16.86 -10.96 -10.45
C GLY A 134 18.28 -10.88 -9.90
N LYS A 135 18.56 -9.77 -9.19
CA LYS A 135 19.70 -9.59 -8.29
C LYS A 135 19.24 -8.87 -7.03
N VAL A 136 19.86 -9.14 -5.89
CA VAL A 136 19.65 -8.37 -4.66
C VAL A 136 20.79 -7.36 -4.54
N GLN A 137 20.44 -6.08 -4.48
CA GLN A 137 21.41 -5.02 -4.24
C GLN A 137 21.66 -4.91 -2.74
N HIS A 138 22.92 -4.93 -2.35
CA HIS A 138 23.34 -4.79 -0.95
C HIS A 138 24.45 -3.73 -0.86
N GLN A 139 24.52 -3.03 0.26
CA GLN A 139 25.48 -1.94 0.48
C GLN A 139 26.93 -2.35 0.24
N MET A 140 27.31 -3.54 0.70
CA MET A 140 28.69 -4.03 0.55
C MET A 140 28.91 -4.80 -0.74
N LYS A 141 28.12 -5.84 -0.99
CA LYS A 141 28.28 -6.68 -2.18
C LYS A 141 26.92 -7.22 -2.65
N PRO A 142 26.52 -6.96 -3.90
CA PRO A 142 25.25 -7.47 -4.41
C PRO A 142 25.27 -9.01 -4.54
N ILE A 143 24.12 -9.62 -4.27
CA ILE A 143 23.91 -11.05 -4.57
C ILE A 143 23.48 -11.13 -6.03
N LEU A 144 24.30 -11.81 -6.80
CA LEU A 144 24.15 -11.94 -8.26
C LEU A 144 23.91 -13.39 -8.66
N PRO A 145 23.21 -13.66 -9.76
CA PRO A 145 23.19 -14.98 -10.39
C PRO A 145 24.62 -15.46 -10.70
N HIS A 146 24.81 -16.76 -10.74
CA HIS A 146 26.12 -17.34 -11.04
C HIS A 146 26.69 -16.82 -12.37
N ARG A 147 28.02 -16.71 -12.46
CA ARG A 147 28.72 -16.08 -13.59
C ARG A 147 28.30 -16.61 -14.95
N MET A 148 28.03 -17.93 -15.06
CA MET A 148 27.64 -18.57 -16.33
C MET A 148 26.21 -18.16 -16.73
N GLN A 149 25.28 -18.00 -15.77
CA GLN A 149 23.92 -17.49 -16.02
C GLN A 149 23.99 -16.05 -16.50
N ARG A 150 24.82 -15.22 -15.84
CA ARG A 150 25.05 -13.81 -16.27
C ARG A 150 25.60 -13.74 -17.69
N PHE A 151 26.53 -14.61 -18.04
CA PHE A 151 27.06 -14.71 -19.40
C PHE A 151 25.98 -15.14 -20.40
N ALA A 152 25.16 -16.13 -20.05
CA ALA A 152 24.09 -16.65 -20.90
C ALA A 152 23.05 -15.56 -21.25
N VAL A 153 22.75 -14.65 -20.29
CA VAL A 153 21.77 -13.56 -20.51
C VAL A 153 22.41 -12.25 -20.99
N GLY A 154 23.69 -12.21 -21.36
CA GLY A 154 24.36 -11.00 -21.85
C GLY A 154 24.72 -10.00 -20.75
N HIS A 155 25.10 -10.51 -19.58
CA HIS A 155 25.54 -9.75 -18.41
C HIS A 155 24.48 -8.76 -17.89
N HIS A 156 24.88 -7.52 -17.61
CA HIS A 156 24.02 -6.50 -16.99
C HIS A 156 22.78 -6.11 -17.82
N LYS A 157 22.74 -6.46 -19.10
CA LYS A 157 21.64 -6.09 -19.99
C LYS A 157 20.30 -6.70 -19.53
N ASN A 158 20.32 -7.90 -18.98
CA ASN A 158 19.13 -8.67 -18.61
C ASN A 158 19.15 -9.10 -17.11
N ILE A 159 19.72 -8.25 -16.24
CA ILE A 159 19.74 -8.48 -14.79
C ILE A 159 19.24 -7.23 -14.09
N ARG A 160 18.23 -7.36 -13.23
CA ARG A 160 17.58 -6.23 -12.56
C ARG A 160 17.42 -6.48 -11.06
N THR A 161 17.34 -5.39 -10.31
CA THR A 161 17.18 -5.41 -8.86
C THR A 161 15.77 -5.83 -8.48
N THR A 162 15.66 -6.79 -7.53
CA THR A 162 14.39 -7.26 -6.95
C THR A 162 14.14 -6.72 -5.55
N ASN A 163 14.98 -5.82 -5.04
CA ASN A 163 14.79 -5.27 -3.71
C ASN A 163 13.45 -4.53 -3.59
N VAL A 164 12.76 -4.82 -2.50
CA VAL A 164 11.63 -4.03 -2.00
C VAL A 164 12.02 -3.42 -0.67
N PHE A 165 11.47 -2.26 -0.34
CA PHE A 165 11.78 -1.56 0.91
C PHE A 165 10.51 -1.41 1.73
N GLU A 166 10.65 -1.69 3.01
CA GLU A 166 9.60 -1.50 4.01
C GLU A 166 9.48 -0.02 4.36
N ASP A 167 8.27 0.45 4.60
CA ASP A 167 8.01 1.74 5.22
C ASP A 167 8.48 1.68 6.70
N PRO A 168 8.57 2.80 7.45
CA PRO A 168 9.08 2.82 8.83
C PRO A 168 8.34 1.93 9.85
N ASP A 169 7.18 1.42 9.46
CA ASP A 169 6.35 0.49 10.26
C ASP A 169 6.51 -0.99 9.85
N GLY A 170 7.48 -1.30 8.98
CA GLY A 170 7.75 -2.66 8.51
C GLY A 170 6.79 -3.16 7.41
N ILE A 171 5.99 -2.28 6.82
CA ILE A 171 4.97 -2.64 5.82
C ILE A 171 5.39 -2.18 4.45
N ILE A 172 5.20 -3.03 3.43
CA ILE A 172 5.48 -2.68 2.04
C ILE A 172 4.20 -2.15 1.39
N ARG A 173 4.20 -0.85 1.09
CA ARG A 173 3.13 -0.16 0.36
C ARG A 173 3.59 0.35 -1.00
N ARG A 174 4.91 0.46 -1.17
CA ARG A 174 5.53 1.06 -2.35
C ARG A 174 6.70 0.24 -2.81
N VAL A 175 6.88 0.18 -4.13
CA VAL A 175 8.06 -0.44 -4.73
C VAL A 175 8.86 0.58 -5.54
N PRO A 176 10.19 0.55 -5.49
CA PRO A 176 11.00 1.39 -6.33
C PRO A 176 10.90 0.94 -7.79
N LEU A 177 10.69 1.88 -8.70
CA LEU A 177 10.73 1.62 -10.14
C LEU A 177 12.13 1.76 -10.71
N ILE A 178 12.95 2.62 -10.12
CA ILE A 178 14.29 2.94 -10.59
C ILE A 178 15.25 2.85 -9.40
N PHE A 179 16.34 2.14 -9.62
CA PHE A 179 17.48 2.08 -8.72
C PHE A 179 18.65 2.90 -9.25
N GLU A 180 19.51 3.37 -8.38
CA GLU A 180 20.76 3.97 -8.72
C GLU A 180 21.87 2.90 -8.66
N SER A 181 22.56 2.69 -9.76
CA SER A 181 23.71 1.78 -9.84
C SER A 181 24.96 2.55 -10.24
N ILE A 182 26.10 2.17 -9.69
CA ILE A 182 27.39 2.77 -10.05
C ILE A 182 27.96 2.05 -11.26
N ASN A 183 28.17 2.77 -12.33
CA ASN A 183 28.89 2.24 -13.49
C ASN A 183 30.35 2.03 -13.10
N LYS A 184 30.79 0.78 -13.02
CA LYS A 184 32.15 0.40 -12.59
C LYS A 184 33.26 0.96 -13.48
N LYS A 185 32.99 1.30 -14.75
CA LYS A 185 33.98 1.82 -15.68
C LYS A 185 34.15 3.35 -15.55
N THR A 186 33.08 4.06 -15.26
CA THR A 186 33.07 5.53 -15.25
C THR A 186 32.91 6.12 -13.87
N GLY A 187 32.61 5.33 -12.83
CA GLY A 187 32.28 5.81 -11.48
C GLY A 187 30.97 6.58 -11.39
N LYS A 188 30.28 6.81 -12.50
CA LYS A 188 29.04 7.61 -12.53
C LYS A 188 27.84 6.79 -12.06
N ILE A 189 26.94 7.47 -11.35
CA ILE A 189 25.64 6.93 -10.99
C ILE A 189 24.77 6.87 -12.26
N VAL A 190 24.24 5.68 -12.55
CA VAL A 190 23.36 5.43 -13.69
C VAL A 190 22.04 4.89 -13.17
N PRO A 191 20.89 5.43 -13.59
CA PRO A 191 19.61 4.90 -13.23
C PRO A 191 19.39 3.53 -13.90
N GLU A 192 18.88 2.58 -13.14
CA GLU A 192 18.59 1.20 -13.57
C GLU A 192 17.13 0.86 -13.23
N PRO A 193 16.31 0.34 -14.17
CA PRO A 193 14.96 -0.07 -13.86
C PRO A 193 14.95 -1.25 -12.88
N SER A 194 13.91 -1.29 -12.02
CA SER A 194 13.62 -2.46 -11.20
C SER A 194 13.22 -3.65 -12.08
N LEU A 195 13.15 -4.86 -11.46
CA LEU A 195 12.64 -6.04 -12.16
C LEU A 195 11.26 -5.77 -12.76
N ALA A 196 10.32 -5.25 -11.96
CA ALA A 196 8.96 -4.98 -12.43
C ALA A 196 8.92 -4.00 -13.61
N LEU A 197 9.65 -2.88 -13.54
CA LEU A 197 9.67 -1.89 -14.61
C LEU A 197 10.35 -2.42 -15.89
N GLU A 198 11.40 -3.24 -15.75
CA GLU A 198 12.05 -3.88 -16.92
C GLU A 198 11.10 -4.86 -17.59
N LEU A 199 10.32 -5.65 -16.83
CA LEU A 199 9.33 -6.57 -17.40
C LEU A 199 8.25 -5.83 -18.19
N VAL A 200 7.73 -4.74 -17.62
CA VAL A 200 6.78 -3.86 -18.31
C VAL A 200 7.38 -3.29 -19.59
N LYS A 201 8.61 -2.75 -19.53
CA LYS A 201 9.34 -2.25 -20.70
C LYS A 201 9.42 -3.28 -21.83
N ARG A 202 9.62 -4.57 -21.49
CA ARG A 202 9.65 -5.66 -22.48
C ARG A 202 8.30 -5.98 -23.10
N VAL A 203 7.22 -5.67 -22.38
CA VAL A 203 5.85 -5.88 -22.88
C VAL A 203 5.44 -4.79 -23.85
N ILE A 204 5.65 -3.52 -23.48
CA ILE A 204 5.15 -2.35 -24.23
C ILE A 204 6.13 -1.79 -25.26
N GLY A 205 7.41 -2.16 -25.20
CA GLY A 205 8.48 -1.55 -26.01
C GLY A 205 9.21 -0.41 -25.29
N GLU A 206 10.44 -0.14 -25.72
CA GLU A 206 11.31 0.88 -25.09
C GLU A 206 10.83 2.31 -25.37
N GLU A 207 10.25 2.52 -26.53
CA GLU A 207 9.72 3.80 -27.01
C GLU A 207 8.55 4.32 -26.16
N ASN A 208 7.79 3.40 -25.55
CA ASN A 208 6.61 3.72 -24.76
C ASN A 208 6.92 3.92 -23.26
N LEU A 209 8.20 3.90 -22.89
CA LEU A 209 8.68 4.13 -21.52
C LEU A 209 9.48 5.43 -21.43
N ASN A 210 9.02 6.37 -20.61
CA ASN A 210 9.71 7.61 -20.36
C ASN A 210 10.10 7.76 -18.88
N TRP A 211 11.35 8.15 -18.62
CA TRP A 211 11.91 8.28 -17.27
C TRP A 211 12.32 9.74 -16.99
N LYS A 212 11.46 10.67 -17.20
CA LYS A 212 11.74 12.06 -16.85
C LYS A 212 11.97 12.19 -15.34
N LYS A 213 12.78 13.18 -14.94
CA LYS A 213 13.08 13.44 -13.53
C LYS A 213 11.78 13.62 -12.74
N GLY A 214 11.57 12.77 -11.74
CA GLY A 214 10.38 12.83 -10.88
C GLY A 214 9.12 12.08 -11.37
N ALA A 215 9.13 11.54 -12.59
CA ALA A 215 7.99 10.78 -13.11
C ALA A 215 8.46 9.60 -13.97
N VAL A 216 7.68 8.52 -13.95
CA VAL A 216 7.81 7.38 -14.88
C VAL A 216 6.52 7.32 -15.67
N SER A 217 6.60 7.33 -16.99
CA SER A 217 5.44 7.17 -17.88
C SER A 217 5.54 5.85 -18.62
N VAL A 218 4.46 5.09 -18.60
CA VAL A 218 4.29 3.77 -19.20
C VAL A 218 3.12 3.85 -20.16
N ASP A 219 3.36 3.78 -21.47
CA ASP A 219 2.32 3.87 -22.51
C ASP A 219 1.32 5.03 -22.30
N GLY A 220 1.87 6.22 -22.01
CA GLY A 220 1.08 7.42 -21.70
C GLY A 220 0.55 7.52 -20.27
N TYR A 221 0.51 6.43 -19.51
CA TYR A 221 0.17 6.46 -18.09
C TYR A 221 1.34 7.00 -17.27
N VAL A 222 1.11 8.11 -16.57
CA VAL A 222 2.11 8.73 -15.72
C VAL A 222 1.95 8.24 -14.28
N VAL A 223 2.97 7.55 -13.77
CA VAL A 223 3.07 7.22 -12.36
C VAL A 223 3.35 8.50 -11.59
N SER A 224 2.28 9.13 -11.09
CA SER A 224 2.38 10.42 -10.41
C SER A 224 2.74 10.25 -8.93
N GLY A 225 3.35 11.29 -8.38
CA GLY A 225 3.41 11.52 -6.93
C GLY A 225 4.67 11.10 -6.22
N SER A 226 5.68 10.55 -6.86
CA SER A 226 6.90 10.30 -6.12
C SER A 226 8.11 11.02 -6.72
N SER A 227 8.55 12.06 -6.02
CA SER A 227 9.91 12.56 -6.12
C SER A 227 10.95 11.43 -6.01
N ASN A 228 10.56 10.29 -5.46
CA ASN A 228 11.39 9.11 -5.18
C ASN A 228 11.24 7.97 -6.20
N ARG A 229 10.54 8.16 -7.33
CA ARG A 229 10.37 7.13 -8.37
C ARG A 229 9.83 5.80 -7.82
N ARG A 230 8.89 5.86 -6.87
CA ARG A 230 8.25 4.70 -6.23
C ARG A 230 6.80 4.57 -6.69
N LEU A 231 6.39 3.35 -6.98
CA LEU A 231 5.01 3.01 -7.28
C LEU A 231 4.29 2.68 -5.98
N THR A 232 3.15 3.33 -5.69
CA THR A 232 2.26 2.90 -4.62
C THR A 232 1.39 1.78 -5.15
N LEU A 233 1.49 0.61 -4.50
CA LEU A 233 0.82 -0.60 -4.94
C LEU A 233 -0.69 -0.51 -4.70
N ASN A 234 -1.45 -0.84 -5.73
CA ASN A 234 -2.89 -1.09 -5.65
C ASN A 234 -3.11 -2.59 -5.62
N PHE A 235 -3.28 -3.14 -4.42
CA PHE A 235 -3.60 -4.54 -4.27
C PHE A 235 -5.07 -4.77 -4.64
N SER A 236 -5.33 -5.78 -5.46
CA SER A 236 -6.67 -6.30 -5.63
C SER A 236 -7.18 -6.93 -4.32
N ASN A 237 -8.49 -7.07 -4.22
CA ASN A 237 -9.12 -7.59 -3.00
C ASN A 237 -8.72 -9.05 -2.69
N LYS A 238 -8.11 -9.76 -3.64
CA LYS A 238 -7.70 -11.17 -3.49
C LYS A 238 -6.35 -11.41 -4.17
N LEU A 239 -5.41 -12.04 -3.47
CA LEU A 239 -4.17 -12.57 -4.07
C LEU A 239 -4.45 -13.59 -5.19
N GLN A 240 -5.61 -14.24 -5.13
CA GLN A 240 -6.11 -15.18 -6.13
C GLN A 240 -6.29 -14.60 -7.54
N ASP A 241 -6.27 -13.27 -7.68
CA ASP A 241 -6.39 -12.60 -8.99
C ASP A 241 -5.12 -12.77 -9.83
N ILE A 242 -3.99 -13.22 -9.24
CA ILE A 242 -2.76 -13.55 -9.96
C ILE A 242 -2.65 -15.07 -10.08
N PRO A 243 -2.87 -15.64 -11.28
CA PRO A 243 -2.78 -17.08 -11.49
C PRO A 243 -1.41 -17.61 -11.08
N THR A 244 -1.42 -18.66 -10.27
CA THR A 244 -0.20 -19.25 -9.69
C THR A 244 -0.11 -20.73 -10.01
N TYR A 245 1.00 -21.14 -10.57
CA TYR A 245 1.27 -22.50 -11.05
C TYR A 245 2.42 -23.12 -10.27
N SER A 246 2.22 -24.33 -9.74
CA SER A 246 3.28 -25.06 -9.05
C SER A 246 4.45 -25.43 -9.99
N PHE A 247 5.67 -25.16 -9.56
CA PHE A 247 6.88 -25.48 -10.30
C PHE A 247 6.97 -26.98 -10.60
N ALA A 248 6.59 -27.84 -9.64
CA ALA A 248 6.59 -29.30 -9.82
C ALA A 248 5.55 -29.74 -10.86
N ASP A 249 4.36 -29.18 -10.85
CA ASP A 249 3.32 -29.51 -11.84
C ASP A 249 3.72 -29.08 -13.26
N LEU A 250 4.26 -27.87 -13.40
CA LEU A 250 4.75 -27.39 -14.71
C LEU A 250 5.92 -28.22 -15.23
N TYR A 251 6.84 -28.64 -14.35
CA TYR A 251 7.93 -29.54 -14.76
C TYR A 251 7.38 -30.86 -15.28
N ARG A 252 6.47 -31.49 -14.55
CA ARG A 252 5.83 -32.72 -14.99
C ARG A 252 5.02 -32.51 -16.28
N CYS A 253 4.34 -31.43 -16.41
CA CYS A 253 3.62 -31.00 -17.61
C CYS A 253 4.57 -30.94 -18.85
N ALA A 254 5.76 -30.36 -18.65
CA ALA A 254 6.79 -30.28 -19.69
C ALA A 254 7.29 -31.66 -20.11
N GLN A 255 7.51 -32.55 -19.12
CA GLN A 255 7.94 -33.96 -19.38
C GLN A 255 6.86 -34.77 -20.15
N ASP A 256 5.58 -34.53 -19.81
CA ASP A 256 4.43 -35.17 -20.45
C ASP A 256 4.14 -34.61 -21.86
N GLY A 257 4.94 -33.62 -22.33
CA GLY A 257 4.83 -33.04 -23.68
C GLY A 257 3.55 -32.18 -23.92
N LYS A 258 2.88 -31.74 -22.87
CA LYS A 258 1.61 -30.99 -22.96
C LYS A 258 1.82 -29.51 -23.40
N SER A 259 2.27 -29.31 -24.62
CA SER A 259 2.60 -27.96 -25.14
C SER A 259 1.39 -27.04 -25.24
N SER A 260 0.17 -27.56 -25.54
CA SER A 260 -1.05 -26.79 -25.58
C SER A 260 -1.38 -26.10 -24.25
N TYR A 261 -1.14 -26.78 -23.14
CA TYR A 261 -1.33 -26.21 -21.80
C TYR A 261 -0.51 -24.94 -21.57
N PHE A 262 0.75 -24.96 -22.04
CA PHE A 262 1.63 -23.77 -21.93
C PHE A 262 1.13 -22.63 -22.83
N GLU A 263 0.64 -22.92 -24.03
CA GLU A 263 0.10 -21.89 -24.90
C GLU A 263 -1.19 -21.26 -24.34
N GLU A 264 -2.12 -22.06 -23.83
CA GLU A 264 -3.39 -21.61 -23.29
C GLU A 264 -3.23 -20.71 -22.06
N ASN A 265 -2.28 -21.04 -21.17
CA ASN A 265 -2.15 -20.38 -19.88
C ASN A 265 -1.08 -19.27 -19.82
N PHE A 266 -0.08 -19.31 -20.73
CA PHE A 266 1.07 -18.40 -20.64
C PHE A 266 1.27 -17.49 -21.85
N LYS A 267 0.51 -17.68 -22.95
CA LYS A 267 0.59 -16.83 -24.14
C LYS A 267 0.31 -15.38 -23.80
N ASN A 268 1.21 -14.50 -24.23
CA ASN A 268 1.16 -13.05 -23.97
C ASN A 268 1.19 -12.64 -22.49
N LYS A 269 1.54 -13.55 -21.56
CA LYS A 269 1.65 -13.24 -20.12
C LYS A 269 3.08 -12.89 -19.74
N VAL A 270 3.19 -12.07 -18.69
CA VAL A 270 4.44 -11.87 -17.95
C VAL A 270 4.53 -12.97 -16.90
N VAL A 271 5.56 -13.79 -16.98
CA VAL A 271 5.76 -14.92 -16.07
C VAL A 271 6.79 -14.56 -15.02
N LEU A 272 6.46 -14.69 -13.74
CA LEU A 272 7.37 -14.46 -12.62
C LEU A 272 7.65 -15.78 -11.90
N PHE A 273 8.92 -16.15 -11.81
CA PHE A 273 9.36 -17.26 -10.96
C PHE A 273 9.65 -16.73 -9.57
N GLY A 274 9.06 -17.32 -8.53
CA GLY A 274 9.29 -16.93 -7.16
C GLY A 274 9.10 -18.05 -6.16
N VAL A 275 9.58 -17.82 -4.93
CA VAL A 275 9.36 -18.71 -3.79
C VAL A 275 8.06 -18.31 -3.10
N VAL A 276 7.19 -19.29 -2.82
CA VAL A 276 5.87 -19.07 -2.23
C VAL A 276 5.71 -19.91 -0.96
N LEU A 277 6.82 -20.19 -0.29
CA LEU A 277 6.82 -20.99 0.95
C LEU A 277 6.29 -20.19 2.14
N ASP A 278 5.76 -20.90 3.11
CA ASP A 278 5.26 -20.33 4.35
C ASP A 278 6.35 -19.68 5.20
N VAL A 279 7.58 -20.17 5.07
CA VAL A 279 8.71 -19.80 5.93
C VAL A 279 9.74 -18.90 5.24
N GLU A 280 9.61 -18.64 3.93
CA GLU A 280 10.58 -17.86 3.16
C GLU A 280 9.94 -16.64 2.51
N ASP A 281 10.65 -15.49 2.56
CA ASP A 281 10.39 -14.26 1.80
C ASP A 281 8.97 -13.70 1.90
N ARG A 282 8.37 -13.79 3.07
CA ARG A 282 7.05 -13.21 3.30
C ARG A 282 7.16 -11.78 3.79
N LYS A 283 6.29 -10.92 3.23
CA LYS A 283 6.26 -9.48 3.48
C LYS A 283 4.86 -9.03 3.87
N ILE A 284 4.79 -8.18 4.89
CA ILE A 284 3.54 -7.54 5.27
C ILE A 284 3.26 -6.39 4.31
N THR A 285 2.03 -6.30 3.82
CA THR A 285 1.60 -5.28 2.86
C THR A 285 0.32 -4.57 3.34
N SER A 286 -0.14 -3.55 2.59
CA SER A 286 -1.38 -2.84 2.91
C SER A 286 -2.62 -3.75 3.00
N ASN A 287 -2.56 -4.95 2.43
CA ASN A 287 -3.65 -5.93 2.51
C ASN A 287 -3.70 -6.70 3.84
N ARG A 288 -2.89 -6.39 4.81
CA ARG A 288 -2.77 -7.13 6.09
C ARG A 288 -4.08 -7.27 6.88
N PHE A 289 -5.02 -6.36 6.69
CA PHE A 289 -6.34 -6.42 7.32
C PHE A 289 -7.38 -7.16 6.47
N ILE A 290 -7.00 -7.59 5.26
CA ILE A 290 -7.87 -8.28 4.34
C ILE A 290 -7.62 -9.78 4.48
N THR A 291 -8.58 -10.46 5.05
CA THR A 291 -8.52 -11.91 5.22
C THR A 291 -9.19 -12.61 4.03
N GLY A 292 -8.50 -13.56 3.44
CA GLY A 292 -9.05 -14.38 2.37
C GLY A 292 -8.25 -15.67 2.21
N PRO A 293 -8.85 -16.72 1.67
CA PRO A 293 -8.12 -17.94 1.37
C PRO A 293 -7.01 -17.64 0.35
N GLU A 294 -5.82 -18.16 0.61
CA GLU A 294 -4.61 -17.93 -0.20
C GLU A 294 -4.59 -18.77 -1.50
N GLU A 295 -5.59 -19.61 -1.71
CA GLU A 295 -5.63 -20.56 -2.82
C GLU A 295 -6.02 -19.90 -4.15
N ALA A 296 -5.04 -19.70 -5.02
CA ALA A 296 -5.32 -19.50 -6.43
C ALA A 296 -5.87 -20.80 -7.02
N ASN A 297 -7.12 -20.76 -7.47
CA ASN A 297 -7.74 -21.91 -8.14
C ASN A 297 -7.27 -21.97 -9.61
N THR A 298 -5.99 -22.30 -9.82
CA THR A 298 -5.43 -22.46 -11.16
C THR A 298 -5.64 -23.87 -11.66
N ALA A 299 -5.93 -23.99 -12.95
CA ALA A 299 -6.04 -25.30 -13.60
C ALA A 299 -4.69 -26.03 -13.50
N ARG A 300 -4.74 -27.29 -13.06
CA ARG A 300 -3.57 -28.16 -12.96
C ARG A 300 -3.30 -28.84 -14.32
N CYS A 301 -2.04 -29.05 -14.61
CA CYS A 301 -1.65 -29.71 -15.86
C CYS A 301 -1.58 -31.24 -15.71
N SER A 302 -0.70 -31.71 -14.87
CA SER A 302 -0.33 -33.15 -14.84
C SER A 302 -0.45 -33.76 -13.46
N LEU A 303 -0.16 -33.03 -12.41
CA LEU A 303 -0.14 -33.54 -11.05
C LEU A 303 -1.46 -33.20 -10.33
N PRO A 304 -2.12 -34.18 -9.66
CA PRO A 304 -3.23 -33.88 -8.79
C PRO A 304 -2.76 -33.04 -7.60
N LYS A 305 -3.66 -32.17 -7.08
CA LYS A 305 -3.40 -31.37 -5.88
C LYS A 305 -3.10 -32.31 -4.71
N LEU A 306 -2.04 -32.03 -3.95
CA LEU A 306 -1.77 -32.78 -2.73
C LEU A 306 -2.75 -32.33 -1.62
N GLU A 307 -3.53 -33.27 -1.12
CA GLU A 307 -4.44 -32.99 0.00
C GLU A 307 -3.65 -32.78 1.31
N GLY A 308 -4.16 -31.93 2.17
CA GLY A 308 -3.63 -31.73 3.53
C GLY A 308 -2.36 -30.88 3.66
N ILE A 309 -1.82 -30.31 2.57
CA ILE A 309 -0.69 -29.40 2.65
C ILE A 309 -1.09 -28.02 3.11
N PHE A 310 -2.25 -27.58 2.69
CA PHE A 310 -2.78 -26.26 3.00
C PHE A 310 -3.71 -26.32 4.20
N ARG A 311 -3.31 -25.68 5.31
CA ARG A 311 -4.24 -25.43 6.42
C ARG A 311 -5.15 -24.29 6.00
N LYS A 312 -6.42 -24.56 5.80
CA LYS A 312 -7.46 -23.58 5.44
C LYS A 312 -7.67 -22.48 6.49
N ASP A 313 -7.19 -22.71 7.70
CA ASP A 313 -7.52 -21.91 8.87
C ASP A 313 -6.43 -20.87 9.24
N ILE A 314 -5.31 -20.82 8.52
CA ILE A 314 -4.27 -19.84 8.80
C ILE A 314 -4.52 -18.60 7.96
N VAL A 315 -5.06 -17.58 8.62
CA VAL A 315 -5.08 -16.21 8.12
C VAL A 315 -3.65 -15.69 8.16
N ARG A 316 -3.14 -15.20 7.03
CA ARG A 316 -1.77 -14.70 6.92
C ARG A 316 -1.76 -13.23 6.55
N ASP A 317 -1.08 -12.46 7.40
CA ASP A 317 -0.91 -11.01 7.19
C ASP A 317 0.20 -10.70 6.18
N ALA A 318 1.00 -11.70 5.81
CA ALA A 318 2.17 -11.55 4.96
C ALA A 318 2.06 -12.35 3.66
N ILE A 319 2.45 -11.76 2.53
CA ILE A 319 2.45 -12.37 1.21
C ILE A 319 3.86 -12.64 0.71
N PRO A 320 4.09 -13.66 -0.13
CA PRO A 320 5.37 -13.88 -0.78
C PRO A 320 5.82 -12.69 -1.64
N GLY A 321 7.13 -12.39 -1.63
CA GLY A 321 7.70 -11.23 -2.32
C GLY A 321 7.41 -11.18 -3.82
N VAL A 322 7.34 -12.34 -4.48
CA VAL A 322 7.03 -12.42 -5.91
C VAL A 322 5.69 -11.80 -6.28
N TYR A 323 4.67 -11.86 -5.41
CA TYR A 323 3.38 -11.23 -5.66
C TYR A 323 3.45 -9.71 -5.59
N ILE A 324 4.40 -9.15 -4.85
CA ILE A 324 4.65 -7.70 -4.82
C ILE A 324 5.11 -7.25 -6.21
N HIS A 325 6.06 -7.98 -6.82
CA HIS A 325 6.51 -7.70 -8.19
C HIS A 325 5.41 -7.92 -9.22
N ALA A 326 4.63 -9.00 -9.09
CA ALA A 326 3.51 -9.29 -9.98
C ALA A 326 2.43 -8.20 -9.91
N THR A 327 2.08 -7.74 -8.70
CA THR A 327 1.16 -6.62 -8.49
C THR A 327 1.69 -5.33 -9.12
N ALA A 328 2.99 -5.03 -8.95
CA ALA A 328 3.59 -3.86 -9.54
C ALA A 328 3.52 -3.86 -11.08
N VAL A 329 3.80 -5.02 -11.70
CA VAL A 329 3.68 -5.20 -13.17
C VAL A 329 2.22 -5.01 -13.61
N ASN A 330 1.26 -5.64 -12.92
CA ASN A 330 -0.16 -5.49 -13.24
C ASN A 330 -0.62 -4.03 -13.09
N ASN A 331 -0.22 -3.34 -12.02
CA ASN A 331 -0.58 -1.94 -11.80
C ASN A 331 -0.03 -1.02 -12.91
N LEU A 332 1.19 -1.27 -13.38
CA LEU A 332 1.79 -0.50 -14.45
C LEU A 332 1.10 -0.76 -15.79
N LEU A 333 0.81 -2.02 -16.12
CA LEU A 333 0.17 -2.38 -17.39
C LEU A 333 -1.31 -2.00 -17.46
N ASN A 334 -2.02 -2.03 -16.32
CA ASN A 334 -3.42 -1.61 -16.21
C ASN A 334 -3.57 -0.09 -15.96
N GLY A 335 -2.48 0.63 -15.70
CA GLY A 335 -2.52 2.06 -15.38
C GLY A 335 -3.30 2.39 -14.10
N ASN A 336 -3.37 1.45 -13.14
CA ASN A 336 -4.22 1.55 -11.95
C ASN A 336 -3.46 1.60 -10.61
N ALA A 337 -2.18 1.93 -10.62
CA ALA A 337 -1.43 2.16 -9.39
C ALA A 337 -2.05 3.31 -8.58
N LEU A 338 -1.94 3.23 -7.26
CA LEU A 338 -2.46 4.28 -6.38
C LEU A 338 -1.67 5.57 -6.53
N GLN A 339 -2.41 6.66 -6.64
CA GLN A 339 -1.86 8.01 -6.74
C GLN A 339 -2.11 8.75 -5.42
N SER A 340 -1.07 9.26 -4.79
CA SER A 340 -1.21 10.09 -3.60
C SER A 340 -1.25 11.55 -3.99
N ILE A 341 -2.13 12.33 -3.35
CA ILE A 341 -2.09 13.79 -3.47
C ILE A 341 -0.78 14.33 -2.92
N SER A 342 -0.37 15.52 -3.36
CA SER A 342 0.84 16.16 -2.84
C SER A 342 0.73 16.37 -1.32
N SER A 343 1.86 16.32 -0.62
CA SER A 343 1.88 16.55 0.84
C SER A 343 1.27 17.89 1.23
N LEU A 344 1.47 18.93 0.41
CA LEU A 344 0.87 20.25 0.63
C LEU A 344 -0.67 20.20 0.53
N ASN A 345 -1.19 19.57 -0.51
CA ASN A 345 -2.65 19.46 -0.68
C ASN A 345 -3.28 18.63 0.44
N GLY A 346 -2.63 17.53 0.85
CA GLY A 346 -3.07 16.72 1.98
C GLY A 346 -3.11 17.50 3.29
N TRP A 347 -2.09 18.33 3.53
CA TRP A 347 -2.03 19.20 4.68
C TRP A 347 -3.11 20.29 4.64
N MET A 348 -3.36 20.92 3.46
CA MET A 348 -4.45 21.91 3.32
C MET A 348 -5.82 21.32 3.62
N VAL A 349 -6.09 20.10 3.17
CA VAL A 349 -7.34 19.37 3.49
C VAL A 349 -7.46 19.16 5.00
N SER A 350 -6.38 18.72 5.65
CA SER A 350 -6.36 18.49 7.10
C SER A 350 -6.58 19.79 7.89
N ILE A 351 -5.91 20.88 7.50
CA ILE A 351 -6.14 22.21 8.10
C ILE A 351 -7.59 22.65 7.97
N PHE A 352 -8.16 22.56 6.76
CA PHE A 352 -9.51 23.02 6.51
C PHE A 352 -10.52 22.32 7.42
N LEU A 353 -10.48 21.01 7.52
CA LEU A 353 -11.39 20.24 8.38
C LEU A 353 -11.16 20.54 9.86
N THR A 354 -9.89 20.65 10.28
CA THR A 354 -9.53 20.93 11.68
C THR A 354 -9.94 22.34 12.11
N VAL A 355 -9.75 23.36 11.26
CA VAL A 355 -10.18 24.74 11.51
C VAL A 355 -11.70 24.81 11.62
N ALA A 356 -12.43 24.15 10.71
CA ALA A 356 -13.89 24.12 10.73
C ALA A 356 -14.42 23.59 12.07
N ILE A 357 -13.90 22.45 12.53
CA ILE A 357 -14.30 21.86 13.82
C ILE A 357 -13.90 22.75 14.99
N SER A 358 -12.71 23.36 14.96
CA SER A 358 -12.27 24.27 16.02
C SER A 358 -13.20 25.48 16.18
N ILE A 359 -13.65 26.06 15.07
CA ILE A 359 -14.61 27.17 15.07
C ILE A 359 -15.99 26.71 15.56
N ILE A 360 -16.48 25.58 15.05
CA ILE A 360 -17.77 25.00 15.45
C ILE A 360 -17.79 24.74 16.97
N SER A 361 -16.68 24.26 17.54
CA SER A 361 -16.53 24.00 18.98
C SER A 361 -16.71 25.24 19.85
N LEU A 362 -16.37 26.43 19.34
CA LEU A 362 -16.60 27.67 20.04
C LEU A 362 -18.05 28.13 19.98
N MET A 363 -18.73 27.87 18.86
CA MET A 363 -20.07 28.39 18.61
C MET A 363 -21.16 27.52 19.24
N LEU A 364 -21.00 26.22 19.23
CA LEU A 364 -22.03 25.27 19.61
C LEU A 364 -21.75 24.60 20.96
N SER A 365 -22.78 23.96 21.53
CA SER A 365 -22.60 23.16 22.74
C SER A 365 -21.70 21.96 22.49
N PRO A 366 -20.98 21.42 23.49
CA PRO A 366 -20.11 20.28 23.34
C PRO A 366 -20.80 19.04 22.77
N ILE A 367 -22.05 18.79 23.13
CA ILE A 367 -22.84 17.63 22.67
C ILE A 367 -23.11 17.75 21.16
N ILE A 368 -23.56 18.94 20.71
CA ILE A 368 -23.84 19.18 19.28
C ILE A 368 -22.55 19.11 18.48
N THR A 369 -21.44 19.68 18.98
CA THR A 369 -20.15 19.63 18.32
C THR A 369 -19.64 18.19 18.20
N SER A 370 -19.81 17.36 19.24
CA SER A 370 -19.46 15.94 19.19
C SER A 370 -20.26 15.18 18.14
N ALA A 371 -21.56 15.45 18.03
CA ALA A 371 -22.40 14.85 17.00
C ALA A 371 -21.98 15.25 15.58
N ILE A 372 -21.65 16.54 15.38
CA ILE A 372 -21.13 17.05 14.09
C ILE A 372 -19.78 16.43 13.79
N LEU A 373 -18.86 16.34 14.76
CA LEU A 373 -17.54 15.70 14.57
C LEU A 373 -17.69 14.25 14.13
N LEU A 374 -18.56 13.47 14.77
CA LEU A 374 -18.83 12.08 14.40
C LEU A 374 -19.40 11.98 12.98
N THR A 375 -20.37 12.80 12.63
CA THR A 375 -21.00 12.83 11.29
C THR A 375 -19.99 13.20 10.22
N LEU A 376 -19.15 14.20 10.46
CA LEU A 376 -18.09 14.61 9.54
C LEU A 376 -17.00 13.54 9.41
N ALA A 377 -16.67 12.85 10.50
CA ALA A 377 -15.71 11.76 10.46
C ALA A 377 -16.20 10.60 9.58
N LEU A 378 -17.46 10.20 9.73
CA LEU A 378 -18.09 9.15 8.90
C LEU A 378 -18.21 9.61 7.43
N ALA A 379 -18.63 10.83 7.19
CA ALA A 379 -18.71 11.40 5.83
C ALA A 379 -17.33 11.47 5.17
N TRP A 380 -16.30 11.90 5.89
CA TRP A 380 -14.93 11.96 5.38
C TRP A 380 -14.38 10.57 5.08
N ALA A 381 -14.55 9.59 5.99
CA ALA A 381 -14.13 8.23 5.77
C ALA A 381 -14.81 7.59 4.54
N SER A 382 -16.12 7.80 4.39
CA SER A 382 -16.87 7.33 3.23
C SER A 382 -16.41 7.99 1.93
N PHE A 383 -16.22 9.31 1.94
CA PHE A 383 -15.72 10.05 0.79
C PHE A 383 -14.30 9.64 0.40
N ALA A 384 -13.39 9.53 1.38
CA ALA A 384 -12.02 9.10 1.13
C ALA A 384 -11.97 7.66 0.57
N THR A 385 -12.84 6.77 1.06
CA THR A 385 -12.95 5.39 0.54
C THR A 385 -13.49 5.36 -0.89
N PHE A 386 -14.48 6.20 -1.21
CA PHE A 386 -15.01 6.31 -2.57
C PHE A 386 -13.93 6.80 -3.55
N ILE A 387 -13.21 7.84 -3.20
CA ILE A 387 -12.09 8.38 -4.00
C ILE A 387 -10.95 7.36 -4.12
N PHE A 388 -10.66 6.61 -3.04
CA PHE A 388 -9.67 5.55 -3.03
C PHE A 388 -10.01 4.41 -3.99
N ASN A 389 -11.29 4.09 -4.16
CA ASN A 389 -11.74 3.11 -5.14
C ASN A 389 -11.40 3.56 -6.59
N GLY A 390 -11.38 4.85 -6.85
CA GLY A 390 -10.89 5.45 -8.10
C GLY A 390 -9.35 5.54 -8.22
N GLY A 391 -8.60 5.01 -7.24
CA GLY A 391 -7.13 4.98 -7.26
C GLY A 391 -6.41 6.20 -6.66
N LEU A 392 -7.14 7.17 -6.09
CA LEU A 392 -6.54 8.35 -5.46
C LEU A 392 -6.54 8.22 -3.93
N VAL A 393 -5.37 8.37 -3.32
CA VAL A 393 -5.18 8.29 -1.87
C VAL A 393 -5.34 9.67 -1.24
N LEU A 394 -6.36 9.84 -0.41
CA LEU A 394 -6.55 11.01 0.44
C LEU A 394 -6.05 10.71 1.87
N PRO A 395 -5.60 11.73 2.64
CA PRO A 395 -5.27 11.53 4.05
C PRO A 395 -6.54 11.19 4.83
N LEU A 396 -6.55 10.04 5.49
CA LEU A 396 -7.71 9.61 6.30
C LEU A 396 -7.55 10.00 7.76
N LEU A 397 -6.46 9.58 8.39
CA LEU A 397 -6.26 9.74 9.83
C LEU A 397 -5.84 11.16 10.22
N ASP A 398 -5.01 11.83 9.43
CA ASP A 398 -4.50 13.16 9.76
C ASP A 398 -5.63 14.18 10.03
N PRO A 399 -6.65 14.35 9.15
CA PRO A 399 -7.74 15.27 9.40
C PRO A 399 -8.66 14.81 10.54
N LEU A 400 -8.89 13.51 10.69
CA LEU A 400 -9.78 12.98 11.74
C LEU A 400 -9.18 13.19 13.14
N LEU A 401 -7.92 12.81 13.32
CA LEU A 401 -7.22 12.95 14.61
C LEU A 401 -6.91 14.41 14.89
N GLY A 402 -6.54 15.19 13.88
CA GLY A 402 -6.36 16.62 14.00
C GLY A 402 -7.63 17.31 14.50
N SER A 403 -8.77 16.97 13.91
CA SER A 403 -10.09 17.51 14.33
C SER A 403 -10.46 17.07 15.75
N LEU A 404 -10.22 15.81 16.10
CA LEU A 404 -10.53 15.29 17.43
C LEU A 404 -9.68 15.96 18.53
N ILE A 405 -8.38 16.09 18.30
CA ILE A 405 -7.47 16.75 19.25
C ILE A 405 -7.80 18.23 19.38
N SER A 406 -8.02 18.91 18.26
CA SER A 406 -8.40 20.31 18.27
C SER A 406 -9.74 20.52 18.98
N PHE A 407 -10.72 19.65 18.79
CA PHE A 407 -11.97 19.68 19.56
C PHE A 407 -11.70 19.60 21.07
N GLY A 408 -10.87 18.67 21.53
CA GLY A 408 -10.50 18.54 22.94
C GLY A 408 -9.83 19.80 23.50
N ILE A 409 -8.88 20.39 22.76
CA ILE A 409 -8.19 21.62 23.16
C ILE A 409 -9.17 22.79 23.21
N MET A 410 -10.05 22.94 22.20
CA MET A 410 -11.05 24.01 22.16
C MET A 410 -12.10 23.85 23.24
N LEU A 411 -12.47 22.64 23.59
CA LEU A 411 -13.34 22.33 24.70
C LEU A 411 -12.72 22.78 26.03
N ALA A 412 -11.46 22.45 26.26
CA ALA A 412 -10.71 22.90 27.43
C ALA A 412 -10.62 24.46 27.49
N TYR A 413 -10.30 25.09 26.36
CA TYR A 413 -10.27 26.56 26.24
C TYR A 413 -11.63 27.17 26.56
N LYS A 414 -12.72 26.63 26.04
CA LYS A 414 -14.08 27.11 26.31
C LYS A 414 -14.41 27.06 27.82
N PHE A 415 -14.13 25.94 28.46
CA PHE A 415 -14.40 25.77 29.89
C PHE A 415 -13.46 26.58 30.80
N THR A 416 -12.19 26.76 30.42
CA THR A 416 -11.22 27.44 31.32
C THR A 416 -11.18 28.94 31.10
N VAL A 417 -11.28 29.41 29.87
CA VAL A 417 -11.06 30.82 29.50
C VAL A 417 -12.36 31.51 29.07
N ALA A 418 -13.08 30.98 28.07
CA ALA A 418 -14.21 31.69 27.47
C ALA A 418 -15.42 31.82 28.40
N ASP A 419 -15.69 30.80 29.22
CA ASP A 419 -16.83 30.79 30.15
C ASP A 419 -16.44 31.16 31.59
N LYS A 420 -15.23 31.66 31.82
CA LYS A 420 -14.75 31.99 33.15
C LYS A 420 -15.60 33.09 33.79
N ASP A 421 -15.88 34.14 33.03
CA ASP A 421 -16.65 35.29 33.53
C ASP A 421 -18.11 34.90 33.80
N LYS A 422 -18.74 34.07 32.95
CA LYS A 422 -20.11 33.56 33.16
C LYS A 422 -20.20 32.72 34.44
N ARG A 423 -19.21 31.87 34.69
CA ARG A 423 -19.16 31.05 35.92
C ARG A 423 -18.92 31.90 37.16
N PHE A 424 -18.03 32.89 37.06
CA PHE A 424 -17.78 33.81 38.16
C PHE A 424 -19.05 34.60 38.52
N LEU A 425 -19.75 35.14 37.52
CA LEU A 425 -21.03 35.84 37.72
C LEU A 425 -22.08 34.91 38.36
N ARG A 426 -22.26 33.68 37.82
CA ARG A 426 -23.20 32.72 38.43
C ARG A 426 -22.84 32.43 39.89
N LYS A 427 -21.57 32.15 40.21
CA LYS A 427 -21.14 31.86 41.57
C LYS A 427 -21.28 33.05 42.51
N SER A 428 -21.07 34.26 42.01
CA SER A 428 -21.20 35.50 42.82
C SER A 428 -22.65 35.85 43.13
N PHE A 429 -23.57 35.59 42.23
CA PHE A 429 -24.96 35.99 42.38
C PHE A 429 -25.88 34.86 42.87
N GLN A 430 -25.45 33.59 42.88
CA GLN A 430 -26.29 32.45 43.26
C GLN A 430 -26.84 32.53 44.72
N TYR A 431 -26.19 33.31 45.58
CA TYR A 431 -26.64 33.51 46.96
C TYR A 431 -27.65 34.66 47.14
N TYR A 432 -27.84 35.48 46.09
CA TYR A 432 -28.65 36.66 46.15
C TYR A 432 -29.82 36.66 45.16
N LEU A 433 -29.73 35.90 44.07
CA LEU A 433 -30.71 35.91 42.99
C LEU A 433 -31.16 34.47 42.66
N SER A 434 -32.39 34.34 42.19
CA SER A 434 -32.89 33.06 41.72
C SER A 434 -32.15 32.61 40.44
N PRO A 435 -32.00 31.28 40.20
CA PRO A 435 -31.31 30.78 39.02
C PRO A 435 -31.85 31.33 37.70
N SER A 436 -33.15 31.51 37.58
CA SER A 436 -33.81 32.07 36.38
C SER A 436 -33.42 33.52 36.07
N VAL A 437 -33.21 34.33 37.11
CA VAL A 437 -32.77 35.74 36.96
C VAL A 437 -31.29 35.79 36.57
N ILE A 438 -30.46 34.89 37.14
CA ILE A 438 -29.03 34.81 36.80
C ILE A 438 -28.87 34.38 35.35
N ASP A 439 -29.66 33.43 34.88
CA ASP A 439 -29.60 32.96 33.49
C ASP A 439 -30.00 34.06 32.51
N GLN A 440 -31.06 34.84 32.83
CA GLN A 440 -31.42 36.03 32.05
C GLN A 440 -30.28 37.06 32.01
N MET A 441 -29.62 37.35 33.14
CA MET A 441 -28.52 38.32 33.19
C MET A 441 -27.25 37.83 32.44
N VAL A 442 -26.98 36.54 32.45
CA VAL A 442 -25.79 35.96 31.78
C VAL A 442 -25.99 35.85 30.27
N ASP A 443 -27.22 35.66 29.81
CA ASP A 443 -27.54 35.50 28.39
C ASP A 443 -27.93 36.83 27.69
N CYS A 444 -28.27 37.92 28.46
CA CYS A 444 -28.42 39.25 27.91
C CYS A 444 -27.07 39.94 27.80
N ASP A 445 -26.69 40.37 26.58
CA ASP A 445 -25.49 41.20 26.34
C ASP A 445 -25.65 42.68 26.82
N GLU A 446 -26.81 43.05 27.38
CA GLU A 446 -27.09 44.38 27.89
C GLU A 446 -26.90 44.45 29.41
N MET A 447 -26.21 45.49 29.87
CA MET A 447 -26.11 45.74 31.31
C MET A 447 -27.49 46.00 31.90
N PRO A 448 -27.81 45.45 33.09
CA PRO A 448 -29.06 45.77 33.77
C PRO A 448 -29.24 47.30 33.93
N SER A 449 -30.36 47.81 33.51
CA SER A 449 -30.64 49.21 33.66
C SER A 449 -30.70 49.61 35.17
N LEU A 450 -29.86 50.59 35.54
CA LEU A 450 -29.87 51.12 36.87
C LEU A 450 -31.19 51.93 37.03
N GLY A 451 -32.20 51.37 37.67
CA GLY A 451 -33.48 52.10 37.88
C GLY A 451 -34.63 51.17 38.23
N GLY A 452 -34.52 49.89 38.09
CA GLY A 452 -35.59 48.95 38.40
C GLY A 452 -36.79 49.02 37.46
N GLU A 453 -37.66 48.06 37.49
CA GLU A 453 -38.91 47.98 36.75
C GLU A 453 -40.09 48.10 37.75
N ALA A 454 -41.08 48.91 37.43
CA ALA A 454 -42.31 48.89 38.17
C ALA A 454 -43.13 47.64 37.82
N ARG A 455 -43.24 46.72 38.76
CA ARG A 455 -44.09 45.52 38.63
C ARG A 455 -45.08 45.43 39.79
N ASN A 456 -46.27 44.97 39.51
CA ASN A 456 -47.22 44.56 40.55
C ASN A 456 -46.77 43.29 41.18
N ILE A 457 -46.32 43.34 42.44
CA ILE A 457 -45.91 42.20 43.23
C ILE A 457 -46.72 42.03 44.47
N SER A 458 -46.99 40.79 44.86
CA SER A 458 -47.54 40.51 46.18
C SER A 458 -46.40 40.08 47.08
N ILE A 459 -46.17 40.76 48.16
CA ILE A 459 -45.13 40.47 49.14
C ILE A 459 -45.79 39.76 50.33
N PHE A 460 -45.35 38.56 50.64
CA PHE A 460 -45.77 37.81 51.79
C PHE A 460 -44.66 37.78 52.84
N PHE A 461 -44.92 38.19 54.03
CA PHE A 461 -44.01 38.07 55.16
C PHE A 461 -44.54 37.01 56.10
N SER A 462 -43.72 35.99 56.41
CA SER A 462 -44.03 35.08 57.54
C SER A 462 -42.90 35.17 58.54
N ASP A 463 -43.23 35.28 59.77
CA ASP A 463 -42.32 35.13 60.91
C ASP A 463 -42.53 33.74 61.50
N ILE A 464 -41.44 33.06 61.86
CA ILE A 464 -41.47 31.72 62.45
C ILE A 464 -41.18 31.87 63.93
#